data_f616c0fe7f69e7e3d3ab0936b9e209ea
#
_entry.id   f616c0fe7f69e7e3d3ab0936b9e209ea
#
_cell.length_a   1.000
_cell.length_b   1.000
_cell.length_c   1.000
_cell.angle_alpha   90.00
_cell.angle_beta   90.00
_cell.angle_gamma   90.00
#
_symmetry.space_group_name_H-M   'P 1'
#
loop_
_entity.id
_entity.type
_entity.pdbx_description
1 polymer ?
#
loop_
_entity_poly.entity_id
_entity_poly.type
_entity_poly.pdbx_seq_one_letter_code
_entity_poly.pdbx_strand_id
1 'polypeptide(L)'
;MSNNTSKCDIGFVGLGVMGKNLVLNLADNGYKIAAFDLDSEKVTAAIEQDAIETNNQAPRVIGCSSYTELLSKLKAPHLIVLSVPAGEVVDQVCQNLIGAGIQPDDIVIDTGNSLWTDTVERESVYKDNFIFFSSAVSGGE
;
A
#
# COMPACT_ATOMS: atom_id res chain seq x y z
N MET A 1 -23.83 1.61 13.59
CA MET A 1 -23.40 1.63 13.33
C MET A 1 -22.55 1.25 12.99
N SER A 2 -22.39 1.15 12.74
CA SER A 2 -21.61 0.97 12.45
C SER A 2 -20.76 0.93 12.15
N ASN A 3 -20.53 1.07 11.98
CA ASN A 3 -19.75 1.11 11.59
C ASN A 3 -18.74 0.93 11.72
N ASN A 4 -18.70 1.08 12.22
CA ASN A 4 -17.90 0.84 12.28
C ASN A 4 -17.02 0.46 11.90
N THR A 5 -17.21 0.86 11.99
CA THR A 5 -16.33 0.16 11.14
C THR A 5 -14.89 0.49 11.31
N SER A 6 -14.14 -0.44 11.68
CA SER A 6 -12.71 -0.20 11.83
C SER A 6 -12.09 -0.01 10.46
N LYS A 7 -11.49 1.15 10.23
CA LYS A 7 -10.73 1.41 9.02
C LYS A 7 -9.37 0.75 9.12
N CYS A 8 -8.70 0.60 7.97
CA CYS A 8 -7.39 -0.03 7.93
C CYS A 8 -6.30 0.96 8.32
N ASP A 9 -5.21 0.43 8.85
CA ASP A 9 -4.08 1.24 9.32
C ASP A 9 -3.15 1.62 8.19
N ILE A 10 -2.95 0.70 7.24
CA ILE A 10 -1.95 0.85 6.17
C ILE A 10 -2.57 0.42 4.85
N GLY A 11 -2.35 1.23 3.80
CA GLY A 11 -2.68 0.84 2.45
C GLY A 11 -1.45 0.24 1.80
N PHE A 12 -1.65 -0.75 0.93
CA PHE A 12 -0.54 -1.43 0.30
C PHE A 12 -0.85 -1.64 -1.18
N VAL A 13 0.07 -1.20 -2.04
CA VAL A 13 -0.06 -1.37 -3.49
C VAL A 13 1.07 -2.25 -3.98
N GLY A 14 0.71 -3.32 -4.69
CA GLY A 14 1.68 -4.26 -5.22
C GLY A 14 1.74 -5.52 -4.36
N LEU A 15 1.21 -6.61 -4.90
CA LEU A 15 1.06 -7.86 -4.14
C LEU A 15 1.76 -9.04 -4.81
N GLY A 16 2.92 -8.76 -5.43
CA GLY A 16 3.80 -9.84 -5.84
C GLY A 16 4.32 -10.58 -4.61
N VAL A 17 5.26 -11.49 -4.81
CA VAL A 17 5.73 -12.34 -3.70
C VAL A 17 6.21 -11.49 -2.52
N MET A 18 7.04 -10.49 -2.79
CA MET A 18 7.58 -9.65 -1.71
C MET A 18 6.48 -8.81 -1.06
N GLY A 19 5.61 -8.19 -1.88
CA GLY A 19 4.53 -7.37 -1.34
C GLY A 19 3.56 -8.17 -0.49
N LYS A 20 3.18 -9.36 -0.97
CA LYS A 20 2.30 -10.23 -0.21
C LYS A 20 2.93 -10.60 1.14
N ASN A 21 4.21 -10.95 1.14
CA ASN A 21 4.89 -11.32 2.37
C ASN A 21 4.97 -10.15 3.35
N LEU A 22 5.21 -8.94 2.83
CA LEU A 22 5.23 -7.75 3.68
C LEU A 22 3.86 -7.48 4.30
N VAL A 23 2.80 -7.62 3.50
CA VAL A 23 1.44 -7.42 4.01
C VAL A 23 1.14 -8.39 5.14
N LEU A 24 1.47 -9.65 4.95
CA LEU A 24 1.20 -10.66 5.97
C LEU A 24 2.03 -10.42 7.22
N ASN A 25 3.28 -9.98 7.05
CA ASN A 25 4.13 -9.65 8.18
C ASN A 25 3.58 -8.47 8.98
N LEU A 26 3.11 -7.43 8.28
CA LEU A 26 2.48 -6.30 8.94
C LEU A 26 1.22 -6.73 9.69
N ALA A 27 0.42 -7.59 9.07
CA ALA A 27 -0.77 -8.11 9.72
C ALA A 27 -0.42 -8.89 10.98
N ASP A 28 0.65 -9.69 10.93
CA ASP A 28 1.09 -10.45 12.10
C ASP A 28 1.55 -9.53 13.23
N ASN A 29 1.93 -8.30 12.90
CA ASN A 29 2.35 -7.30 13.91
C ASN A 29 1.19 -6.45 14.39
N GLY A 30 -0.04 -6.79 14.04
CA GLY A 30 -1.22 -6.16 14.60
C GLY A 30 -1.85 -5.08 13.74
N TYR A 31 -1.39 -4.89 12.51
CA TYR A 31 -1.95 -3.88 11.62
C TYR A 31 -3.02 -4.46 10.73
N LYS A 32 -3.99 -3.64 10.36
CA LYS A 32 -5.02 -4.00 9.40
C LYS A 32 -4.67 -3.32 8.08
N ILE A 33 -4.64 -4.10 7.01
CA ILE A 33 -4.09 -3.66 5.73
C ILE A 33 -5.19 -3.60 4.67
N ALA A 34 -5.28 -2.48 3.95
CA ALA A 34 -6.08 -2.38 2.74
C ALA A 34 -5.13 -2.63 1.58
N ALA A 35 -5.37 -3.68 0.81
CA ALA A 35 -4.42 -4.15 -0.20
C ALA A 35 -4.99 -4.04 -1.60
N PHE A 36 -4.17 -3.58 -2.53
CA PHE A 36 -4.56 -3.41 -3.93
C PHE A 36 -3.43 -3.80 -4.88
N ASP A 37 -3.81 -4.42 -5.97
CA ASP A 37 -2.92 -4.73 -7.09
C ASP A 37 -3.75 -4.63 -8.36
N LEU A 38 -3.14 -4.20 -9.45
CA LEU A 38 -3.84 -4.19 -10.75
C LEU A 38 -4.26 -5.59 -11.18
N ASP A 39 -3.53 -6.60 -10.73
CA ASP A 39 -3.88 -8.00 -10.97
C ASP A 39 -4.75 -8.48 -9.81
N SER A 40 -6.05 -8.61 -10.07
CA SER A 40 -7.01 -8.99 -9.02
C SER A 40 -6.73 -10.37 -8.44
N GLU A 41 -6.07 -11.25 -9.18
CA GLU A 41 -5.72 -12.58 -8.67
C GLU A 41 -4.70 -12.47 -7.54
N LYS A 42 -3.81 -11.49 -7.60
CA LYS A 42 -2.85 -11.26 -6.53
C LYS A 42 -3.54 -10.75 -5.27
N VAL A 43 -4.57 -9.93 -5.42
CA VAL A 43 -5.36 -9.48 -4.28
C VAL A 43 -6.04 -10.68 -3.63
N THR A 44 -6.67 -11.52 -4.42
CA THR A 44 -7.34 -12.72 -3.92
C THR A 44 -6.36 -13.64 -3.20
N ALA A 45 -5.16 -13.83 -3.77
CA ALA A 45 -4.15 -14.70 -3.15
C ALA A 45 -3.73 -14.20 -1.78
N ALA A 46 -3.58 -12.88 -1.62
CA ALA A 46 -3.21 -12.30 -0.33
C ALA A 46 -4.31 -12.50 0.70
N ILE A 47 -5.56 -12.32 0.29
CA ILE A 47 -6.70 -12.51 1.20
C ILE A 47 -6.82 -13.98 1.61
N GLU A 48 -6.64 -14.88 0.65
CA GLU A 48 -6.72 -16.31 0.94
C GLU A 48 -5.62 -16.75 1.89
N GLN A 49 -4.41 -16.24 1.71
CA GLN A 49 -3.31 -16.58 2.59
C GLN A 49 -3.56 -16.04 4.01
N ASP A 50 -4.12 -14.85 4.12
CA ASP A 50 -4.49 -14.29 5.42
C ASP A 50 -5.53 -15.19 6.11
N ALA A 51 -6.52 -15.66 5.37
CA ALA A 51 -7.54 -16.54 5.93
C ALA A 51 -6.93 -17.85 6.43
N ILE A 52 -5.98 -18.39 5.68
CA ILE A 52 -5.29 -19.62 6.09
C ILE A 52 -4.53 -19.38 7.40
N GLU A 53 -3.78 -18.29 7.48
CA GLU A 53 -2.94 -18.01 8.65
C GLU A 53 -3.74 -17.71 9.89
N THR A 54 -4.98 -17.21 9.73
CA THR A 54 -5.83 -16.89 10.87
C THR A 54 -6.89 -17.94 11.15
N ASN A 55 -6.88 -19.06 10.41
CA ASN A 55 -7.92 -20.09 10.52
C ASN A 55 -9.30 -19.50 10.29
N ASN A 56 -9.42 -18.63 9.30
CA ASN A 56 -10.67 -17.99 8.90
C ASN A 56 -11.30 -17.11 9.99
N GLN A 57 -10.46 -16.57 10.87
CA GLN A 57 -10.96 -15.59 11.83
C GLN A 57 -11.06 -14.22 11.16
N ALA A 58 -11.28 -13.18 11.95
CA ALA A 58 -11.50 -11.84 11.40
C ALA A 58 -10.38 -11.45 10.42
N PRO A 59 -10.73 -10.97 9.23
CA PRO A 59 -9.72 -10.64 8.22
C PRO A 59 -8.86 -9.46 8.67
N ARG A 60 -7.58 -9.58 8.41
CA ARG A 60 -6.61 -8.51 8.67
C ARG A 60 -6.21 -7.82 7.37
N VAL A 61 -6.43 -8.49 6.23
CA VAL A 61 -6.11 -7.96 4.90
C VAL A 61 -7.42 -7.79 4.15
N ILE A 62 -7.71 -6.55 3.78
CA ILE A 62 -8.95 -6.19 3.09
C ILE A 62 -8.60 -5.86 1.65
N GLY A 63 -9.19 -6.60 0.71
CA GLY A 63 -8.93 -6.37 -0.71
C GLY A 63 -9.67 -5.16 -1.24
N CYS A 64 -9.00 -4.43 -2.12
CA CYS A 64 -9.58 -3.27 -2.78
C CYS A 64 -9.50 -3.46 -4.29
N SER A 65 -10.47 -2.91 -5.01
CA SER A 65 -10.54 -3.05 -6.45
C SER A 65 -10.15 -1.77 -7.20
N SER A 66 -9.85 -0.70 -6.47
CA SER A 66 -9.46 0.57 -7.09
C SER A 66 -8.67 1.41 -6.08
N TYR A 67 -7.98 2.42 -6.59
CA TYR A 67 -7.26 3.36 -5.71
C TYR A 67 -8.25 4.15 -4.85
N THR A 68 -9.40 4.51 -5.40
CA THR A 68 -10.41 5.22 -4.64
C THR A 68 -10.91 4.38 -3.47
N GLU A 69 -11.17 3.11 -3.72
CA GLU A 69 -11.58 2.21 -2.64
C GLU A 69 -10.47 2.06 -1.60
N LEU A 70 -9.22 1.96 -2.05
CA LEU A 70 -8.07 1.85 -1.15
C LEU A 70 -8.05 3.01 -0.15
N LEU A 71 -8.15 4.25 -0.66
CA LEU A 71 -8.13 5.42 0.21
C LEU A 71 -9.34 5.45 1.13
N SER A 72 -10.51 5.02 0.64
CA SER A 72 -11.74 5.04 1.44
C SER A 72 -11.67 4.10 2.63
N LYS A 73 -10.85 3.06 2.57
CA LYS A 73 -10.73 2.07 3.64
C LYS A 73 -9.70 2.45 4.69
N LEU A 74 -8.96 3.53 4.48
CA LEU A 74 -7.85 3.88 5.35
C LEU A 74 -8.21 4.96 6.36
N LYS A 75 -7.58 4.89 7.52
CA LYS A 75 -7.62 5.98 8.49
C LYS A 75 -6.86 7.18 7.94
N ALA A 76 -7.33 8.38 8.24
CA ALA A 76 -6.62 9.60 7.88
C ALA A 76 -5.69 10.00 9.03
N PRO A 77 -4.51 10.51 8.75
CA PRO A 77 -3.89 10.61 7.42
C PRO A 77 -3.54 9.23 6.88
N HIS A 78 -3.63 9.09 5.56
CA HIS A 78 -3.42 7.79 4.92
C HIS A 78 -1.94 7.46 4.85
N LEU A 79 -1.61 6.22 5.17
CA LEU A 79 -0.25 5.70 5.00
C LEU A 79 -0.30 4.61 3.96
N ILE A 80 0.41 4.79 2.86
CA ILE A 80 0.38 3.85 1.74
C ILE A 80 1.78 3.37 1.42
N VAL A 81 1.95 2.06 1.37
CA VAL A 81 3.22 1.42 1.07
C VAL A 81 3.15 0.85 -0.35
N LEU A 82 4.18 1.10 -1.14
CA LEU A 82 4.28 0.60 -2.51
C LEU A 82 5.33 -0.50 -2.58
N SER A 83 4.96 -1.63 -3.16
CA SER A 83 5.89 -2.70 -3.49
C SER A 83 5.73 -3.02 -4.97
N VAL A 84 6.21 -2.12 -5.80
CA VAL A 84 6.07 -2.19 -7.26
C VAL A 84 7.45 -2.01 -7.88
N PRO A 85 7.62 -2.41 -9.16
CA PRO A 85 8.91 -2.20 -9.83
C PRO A 85 9.30 -0.73 -9.84
N ALA A 86 10.60 -0.46 -9.72
CA ALA A 86 11.10 0.90 -9.81
C ALA A 86 10.87 1.48 -11.20
N GLY A 87 10.87 2.80 -11.29
CA GLY A 87 10.70 3.49 -12.56
C GLY A 87 9.31 4.02 -12.75
N GLU A 88 8.81 3.96 -13.98
CA GLU A 88 7.53 4.57 -14.33
C GLU A 88 6.35 4.04 -13.52
N VAL A 89 6.41 2.78 -13.08
CA VAL A 89 5.30 2.20 -12.33
C VAL A 89 5.07 2.98 -11.04
N VAL A 90 6.14 3.42 -10.38
CA VAL A 90 6.00 4.24 -9.16
C VAL A 90 5.25 5.53 -9.47
N ASP A 91 5.61 6.19 -10.57
CA ASP A 91 4.95 7.43 -10.94
C ASP A 91 3.50 7.20 -11.34
N GLN A 92 3.21 6.09 -12.02
CA GLN A 92 1.83 5.75 -12.38
C GLN A 92 0.98 5.58 -11.13
N VAL A 93 1.50 4.89 -10.12
CA VAL A 93 0.78 4.71 -8.87
C VAL A 93 0.55 6.06 -8.19
N CYS A 94 1.59 6.90 -8.12
CA CYS A 94 1.46 8.22 -7.51
C CYS A 94 0.41 9.07 -8.21
N GLN A 95 0.39 9.07 -9.55
CA GLN A 95 -0.59 9.83 -10.31
C GLN A 95 -2.01 9.31 -10.05
N ASN A 96 -2.17 8.00 -9.98
CA ASN A 96 -3.47 7.41 -9.70
C ASN A 96 -3.94 7.74 -8.28
N LEU A 97 -3.04 7.79 -7.32
CA LEU A 97 -3.39 8.18 -5.95
C LEU A 97 -3.84 9.64 -5.91
N ILE A 98 -3.18 10.50 -6.66
CA ILE A 98 -3.59 11.91 -6.75
C ILE A 98 -5.00 11.98 -7.32
N GLY A 99 -5.27 11.25 -8.39
CA GLY A 99 -6.60 11.21 -9.00
C GLY A 99 -7.67 10.64 -8.07
N ALA A 100 -7.28 9.78 -7.14
CA ALA A 100 -8.21 9.17 -6.20
C ALA A 100 -8.48 10.04 -4.96
N GLY A 101 -7.73 11.12 -4.77
CA GLY A 101 -8.00 12.07 -3.70
C GLY A 101 -7.05 12.03 -2.52
N ILE A 102 -5.82 11.57 -2.74
CA ILE A 102 -4.81 11.60 -1.68
C ILE A 102 -4.57 13.04 -1.23
N GLN A 103 -4.23 13.23 0.05
CA GLN A 103 -4.14 14.54 0.68
C GLN A 103 -2.69 14.88 1.05
N PRO A 104 -2.38 16.19 1.22
CA PRO A 104 -0.99 16.60 1.52
C PRO A 104 -0.40 16.00 2.81
N ASP A 105 -1.24 15.64 3.76
CA ASP A 105 -0.77 15.02 5.01
C ASP A 105 -0.56 13.52 4.88
N ASP A 106 -0.97 12.94 3.76
CA ASP A 106 -0.83 11.51 3.55
C ASP A 106 0.61 11.15 3.22
N ILE A 107 1.00 9.92 3.53
CA ILE A 107 2.38 9.46 3.35
C ILE A 107 2.40 8.29 2.38
N VAL A 108 3.30 8.35 1.41
CA VAL A 108 3.54 7.26 0.46
C VAL A 108 4.98 6.79 0.63
N ILE A 109 5.16 5.50 0.87
CA ILE A 109 6.48 4.91 1.07
C ILE A 109 6.76 3.93 -0.08
N ASP A 110 7.80 4.23 -0.86
CA ASP A 110 8.25 3.35 -1.93
C ASP A 110 9.28 2.37 -1.36
N THR A 111 8.96 1.07 -1.40
CA THR A 111 9.87 0.04 -0.88
C THR A 111 10.66 -0.66 -2.00
N GLY A 112 10.49 -0.22 -3.23
CA GLY A 112 11.26 -0.80 -4.34
C GLY A 112 12.67 -0.26 -4.38
N ASN A 113 13.44 -0.75 -5.36
CA ASN A 113 14.84 -0.35 -5.51
C ASN A 113 14.97 0.85 -6.45
N SER A 114 14.30 1.94 -6.12
CA SER A 114 14.38 3.15 -6.92
C SER A 114 15.77 3.78 -6.79
N LEU A 115 16.24 4.42 -7.86
CA LEU A 115 17.48 5.17 -7.80
C LEU A 115 17.30 6.36 -6.85
N TRP A 116 18.36 6.69 -6.12
CA TRP A 116 18.32 7.81 -5.18
C TRP A 116 17.92 9.11 -5.88
N THR A 117 18.43 9.34 -7.08
CA THR A 117 18.10 10.55 -7.82
C THR A 117 16.62 10.62 -8.17
N ASP A 118 16.01 9.46 -8.49
CA ASP A 118 14.59 9.41 -8.79
C ASP A 118 13.77 9.69 -7.54
N THR A 119 14.21 9.20 -6.40
CA THR A 119 13.52 9.44 -5.13
C THR A 119 13.52 10.93 -4.79
N VAL A 120 14.67 11.58 -4.92
CA VAL A 120 14.76 13.01 -4.65
C VAL A 120 13.85 13.80 -5.59
N GLU A 121 13.83 13.42 -6.86
CA GLU A 121 12.98 14.08 -7.83
C GLU A 121 11.50 13.90 -7.47
N ARG A 122 11.10 12.69 -7.09
CA ARG A 122 9.70 12.41 -6.73
C ARG A 122 9.28 13.17 -5.48
N GLU A 123 10.15 13.27 -4.48
CA GLU A 123 9.85 14.08 -3.31
C GLU A 123 9.50 15.51 -3.73
N SER A 124 10.27 16.08 -4.64
CA SER A 124 10.05 17.43 -5.10
C SER A 124 8.78 17.56 -5.94
N VAL A 125 8.56 16.61 -6.86
CA VAL A 125 7.43 16.66 -7.78
C VAL A 125 6.11 16.54 -7.03
N TYR A 126 6.05 15.68 -6.02
CA TYR A 126 4.78 15.36 -5.35
C TYR A 126 4.60 16.10 -4.02
N LYS A 127 5.51 16.98 -3.64
CA LYS A 127 5.52 17.59 -2.30
C LYS A 127 4.23 18.30 -1.93
N ASP A 128 3.49 18.80 -2.92
CA ASP A 128 2.23 19.50 -2.66
C ASP A 128 1.03 18.55 -2.62
N ASN A 129 1.26 17.30 -2.96
CA ASN A 129 0.18 16.29 -3.05
C ASN A 129 0.21 15.32 -1.89
N PHE A 130 1.38 14.93 -1.44
CA PHE A 130 1.57 14.03 -0.31
C PHE A 130 3.05 14.00 0.08
N ILE A 131 3.34 13.35 1.20
CA ILE A 131 4.71 13.18 1.66
C ILE A 131 5.25 11.88 1.07
N PHE A 132 6.39 11.94 0.41
CA PHE A 132 6.96 10.78 -0.27
C PHE A 132 8.28 10.37 0.39
N PHE A 133 8.39 9.09 0.71
CA PHE A 133 9.63 8.48 1.22
C PHE A 133 10.01 7.29 0.37
N SER A 134 11.28 6.93 0.40
CA SER A 134 11.77 5.68 -0.15
C SER A 134 12.43 4.90 0.97
N SER A 135 12.10 3.62 1.07
CA SER A 135 12.67 2.75 2.09
C SER A 135 12.87 1.37 1.49
N ALA A 136 14.10 1.07 1.10
CA ALA A 136 14.41 -0.23 0.53
C ALA A 136 14.25 -1.30 1.60
N VAL A 137 13.55 -2.37 1.25
CA VAL A 137 13.36 -3.50 2.16
C VAL A 137 14.19 -4.71 1.76
N SER A 138 14.90 -4.61 0.65
CA SER A 138 15.75 -5.72 0.25
C SER A 138 16.97 -5.74 1.17
N GLY A 139 17.36 -6.90 1.60
CA GLY A 139 18.52 -7.01 2.44
C GLY A 139 19.81 -6.67 1.73
N GLY A 140 19.73 -6.38 0.55
CA GLY A 140 20.89 -5.95 -0.16
C GLY A 140 21.29 -4.62 0.21
N GLU A 141 21.24 -4.63 0.61
CA GLU A 141 21.60 -3.63 0.72
C GLU A 141 22.09 -3.56 0.83
#